data_6f0346d83d570755969b29fd1d17200b
#
_entry.id   6f0346d83d570755969b29fd1d17200b
#
_cell.length_a   1.000
_cell.length_b   1.000
_cell.length_c   1.000
_cell.angle_alpha   90.00
_cell.angle_beta   90.00
_cell.angle_gamma   90.00
#
_symmetry.space_group_name_H-M   'P 1'
#
loop_
_entity.id
_entity.type
_entity.pdbx_description
1 polymer ?
#
loop_
_entity_poly.entity_id
_entity_poly.type
_entity_poly.pdbx_seq_one_letter_code
_entity_poly.pdbx_strand_id
1 'polypeptide(L)'
;GAVQASFAAHVELMRCLGLMTYEIRGRERLRRDGLLILANHPTLIDVVLLVSLLPNADCVVKSAVARNAFMKGPVRAAGYVANDDGAGLVEDCIAAVKAGGNLVIFPEGTRTRPGEPIKLQRGAANIAVRGALDITPVRITCSPLTLGKGEKWYRVPPVRFHMVID
;
A
#
# COMPACT_ATOMS: atom_id res chain seq x y z
N GLY A 1 7.70 12.90 4.45
CA GLY A 1 7.95 13.56 3.15
C GLY A 1 6.66 14.14 2.54
N ALA A 2 6.78 14.90 1.43
CA ALA A 2 5.64 15.60 0.80
C ALA A 2 4.50 14.64 0.38
N VAL A 3 4.83 13.46 -0.12
CA VAL A 3 3.84 12.44 -0.53
C VAL A 3 3.05 11.93 0.67
N GLN A 4 3.71 11.62 1.77
CA GLN A 4 3.04 11.22 3.01
C GLN A 4 2.07 12.31 3.49
N ALA A 5 2.52 13.56 3.52
CA ALA A 5 1.70 14.69 3.95
C ALA A 5 0.47 14.88 3.03
N SER A 6 0.65 14.74 1.70
CA SER A 6 -0.44 14.80 0.73
C SER A 6 -1.46 13.67 0.95
N PHE A 7 -1.01 12.45 1.18
CA PHE A 7 -1.90 11.32 1.45
C PHE A 7 -2.59 11.46 2.81
N ALA A 8 -1.89 11.94 3.83
CA ALA A 8 -2.49 12.24 5.13
C ALA A 8 -3.59 13.30 5.02
N ALA A 9 -3.33 14.38 4.29
CA ALA A 9 -4.33 15.42 4.02
C ALA A 9 -5.55 14.87 3.26
N HIS A 10 -5.33 13.98 2.29
CA HIS A 10 -6.41 13.34 1.54
C HIS A 10 -7.27 12.43 2.44
N VAL A 11 -6.65 11.61 3.29
CA VAL A 11 -7.34 10.75 4.26
C VAL A 11 -8.18 11.59 5.24
N GLU A 12 -7.60 12.67 5.77
CA GLU A 12 -8.32 13.57 6.67
C GLU A 12 -9.47 14.30 5.98
N LEU A 13 -9.30 14.71 4.73
CA LEU A 13 -10.38 15.30 3.94
C LEU A 13 -11.55 14.32 3.79
N MET A 14 -11.30 13.07 3.42
CA MET A 14 -12.34 12.06 3.32
C MET A 14 -13.04 11.82 4.67
N ARG A 15 -12.29 11.81 5.77
CA ARG A 15 -12.83 11.68 7.12
C ARG A 15 -13.72 12.86 7.49
N CYS A 16 -13.25 14.09 7.25
CA CYS A 16 -14.00 15.32 7.53
C CYS A 16 -15.28 15.44 6.70
N LEU A 17 -15.25 14.99 5.44
CA LEU A 17 -16.44 14.91 4.57
C LEU A 17 -17.42 13.79 4.98
N GLY A 18 -17.08 13.00 5.99
CA GLY A 18 -17.92 11.92 6.48
C GLY A 18 -17.99 10.70 5.56
N LEU A 19 -17.08 10.58 4.59
CA LEU A 19 -17.06 9.46 3.65
C LEU A 19 -16.52 8.19 4.29
N MET A 20 -15.53 8.32 5.19
CA MET A 20 -14.90 7.19 5.85
C MET A 20 -14.59 7.47 7.32
N THR A 21 -14.44 6.38 8.05
CA THR A 21 -13.75 6.34 9.36
C THR A 21 -12.65 5.30 9.31
N TYR A 22 -11.66 5.39 10.18
CA TYR A 22 -10.62 4.38 10.27
C TYR A 22 -10.15 4.17 11.70
N GLU A 23 -9.67 2.98 11.97
CA GLU A 23 -9.02 2.57 13.21
C GLU A 23 -7.66 1.95 12.88
N ILE A 24 -6.63 2.31 13.64
CA ILE A 24 -5.27 1.80 13.46
C ILE A 24 -4.84 1.16 14.77
N ARG A 25 -4.61 -0.14 14.73
CA ARG A 25 -4.10 -0.92 15.85
C ARG A 25 -2.61 -1.18 15.63
N GLY A 26 -1.81 -1.17 16.68
CA GLY A 26 -0.38 -1.40 16.58
C GLY A 26 0.39 -0.30 15.83
N ARG A 27 -0.11 0.93 15.83
CA ARG A 27 0.51 2.07 15.11
C ARG A 27 1.98 2.29 15.49
N GLU A 28 2.37 1.94 16.70
CA GLU A 28 3.75 2.03 17.19
C GLU A 28 4.72 1.15 16.40
N ARG A 29 4.24 0.05 15.82
CA ARG A 29 5.04 -0.87 14.99
C ARG A 29 5.39 -0.26 13.63
N LEU A 30 4.58 0.68 13.15
CA LEU A 30 4.76 1.37 11.87
C LEU A 30 5.65 2.62 11.98
N ARG A 31 6.09 3.01 13.17
CA ARG A 31 6.90 4.22 13.41
C ARG A 31 8.40 4.01 13.26
N ARG A 32 8.82 2.83 12.85
CA ARG A 32 10.23 2.48 12.63
C ARG A 32 10.62 2.71 11.18
N ASP A 33 11.91 2.89 10.96
CA ASP A 33 12.51 2.93 9.62
C ASP A 33 12.94 1.51 9.21
N GLY A 34 13.07 1.29 7.90
CA GLY A 34 13.55 0.02 7.36
C GLY A 34 12.55 -1.12 7.49
N LEU A 35 11.25 -0.85 7.38
CA LEU A 35 10.20 -1.87 7.46
C LEU A 35 9.91 -2.49 6.09
N LEU A 36 9.87 -3.82 6.05
CA LEU A 36 9.23 -4.57 4.96
C LEU A 36 7.80 -4.89 5.38
N ILE A 37 6.83 -4.16 4.84
CA ILE A 37 5.42 -4.27 5.18
C ILE A 37 4.70 -5.10 4.14
N LEU A 38 4.06 -6.18 4.56
CA LEU A 38 3.20 -7.00 3.70
C LEU A 38 1.75 -6.82 4.14
N ALA A 39 0.93 -6.27 3.24
CA ALA A 39 -0.48 -6.01 3.49
C ALA A 39 -1.38 -6.72 2.48
N ASN A 40 -2.58 -7.12 2.90
CA ASN A 40 -3.64 -7.52 1.97
C ASN A 40 -4.23 -6.27 1.27
N HIS A 41 -4.89 -6.49 0.13
CA HIS A 41 -5.33 -5.39 -0.74
C HIS A 41 -6.83 -5.48 -1.06
N PRO A 42 -7.73 -5.19 -0.11
CA PRO A 42 -9.17 -5.24 -0.36
C PRO A 42 -9.69 -4.06 -1.20
N THR A 43 -9.11 -2.85 -1.07
CA THR A 43 -9.67 -1.62 -1.64
C THR A 43 -8.65 -0.79 -2.41
N LEU A 44 -9.12 0.19 -3.18
CA LEU A 44 -8.23 1.14 -3.87
C LEU A 44 -7.53 2.10 -2.89
N ILE A 45 -8.15 2.38 -1.75
CA ILE A 45 -7.66 3.38 -0.78
C ILE A 45 -6.57 2.86 0.16
N ASP A 46 -6.32 1.55 0.18
CA ASP A 46 -5.36 0.92 1.10
C ASP A 46 -3.97 1.52 1.01
N VAL A 47 -3.48 1.74 -0.22
CA VAL A 47 -2.16 2.37 -0.46
C VAL A 47 -2.12 3.77 0.13
N VAL A 48 -3.17 4.57 -0.11
CA VAL A 48 -3.25 5.95 0.38
C VAL A 48 -3.24 5.98 1.90
N LEU A 49 -4.01 5.10 2.54
CA LEU A 49 -4.10 5.03 3.99
C LEU A 49 -2.79 4.54 4.61
N LEU A 50 -2.18 3.47 4.09
CA LEU A 50 -0.91 2.96 4.60
C LEU A 50 0.24 3.97 4.44
N VAL A 51 0.40 4.55 3.26
CA VAL A 51 1.47 5.52 3.00
C VAL A 51 1.28 6.79 3.83
N SER A 52 0.04 7.18 4.15
CA SER A 52 -0.22 8.31 5.05
C SER A 52 0.32 8.09 6.47
N LEU A 53 0.46 6.84 6.90
CA LEU A 53 0.91 6.46 8.24
C LEU A 53 2.43 6.26 8.35
N LEU A 54 3.11 6.07 7.22
CA LEU A 54 4.49 5.62 7.16
C LEU A 54 5.43 6.79 6.80
N PRO A 55 6.45 7.07 7.61
CA PRO A 55 7.53 7.94 7.18
C PRO A 55 8.33 7.23 6.07
N ASN A 56 8.86 8.00 5.11
CA ASN A 56 9.75 7.50 4.04
C ASN A 56 9.22 6.21 3.37
N ALA A 57 7.93 6.20 3.04
CA ALA A 57 7.29 5.04 2.46
C ALA A 57 7.53 4.95 0.95
N ASP A 58 8.03 3.81 0.52
CA ASP A 58 8.09 3.38 -0.87
C ASP A 58 7.05 2.27 -1.11
N CYS A 59 6.53 2.17 -2.30
CA CYS A 59 5.56 1.14 -2.66
C CYS A 59 5.94 0.50 -3.98
N VAL A 60 5.90 -0.84 -4.01
CA VAL A 60 6.05 -1.57 -5.26
C VAL A 60 4.77 -1.44 -6.07
N VAL A 61 4.85 -0.80 -7.21
CA VAL A 61 3.72 -0.63 -8.14
C VAL A 61 3.94 -1.44 -9.41
N LYS A 62 2.82 -1.90 -10.00
CA LYS A 62 2.89 -2.54 -11.31
C LYS A 62 3.43 -1.54 -12.34
N SER A 63 4.29 -2.00 -13.24
CA SER A 63 4.83 -1.22 -14.35
C SER A 63 3.76 -0.54 -15.21
N ALA A 64 2.60 -1.16 -15.37
CA ALA A 64 1.47 -0.57 -16.07
C ALA A 64 0.97 0.73 -15.40
N VAL A 65 1.01 0.82 -14.07
CA VAL A 65 0.66 2.04 -13.33
C VAL A 65 1.77 3.08 -13.44
N ALA A 66 3.03 2.66 -13.35
CA ALA A 66 4.19 3.54 -13.50
C ALA A 66 4.28 4.16 -14.90
N ARG A 67 3.81 3.44 -15.94
CA ARG A 67 3.78 3.92 -17.32
C ARG A 67 2.57 4.79 -17.68
N ASN A 68 1.53 4.82 -16.84
CA ASN A 68 0.36 5.67 -17.06
C ASN A 68 0.77 7.15 -17.01
N ALA A 69 0.42 7.93 -18.05
CA ALA A 69 0.82 9.33 -18.18
C ALA A 69 0.40 10.20 -16.99
N PHE A 70 -0.78 9.94 -16.40
CA PHE A 70 -1.30 10.64 -15.22
C PHE A 70 -0.63 10.21 -13.91
N MET A 71 -0.19 8.96 -13.83
CA MET A 71 0.42 8.39 -12.60
C MET A 71 1.95 8.45 -12.60
N LYS A 72 2.57 8.64 -13.78
CA LYS A 72 4.04 8.66 -13.93
C LYS A 72 4.70 9.74 -13.06
N GLY A 73 4.12 10.93 -12.99
CA GLY A 73 4.62 12.01 -12.14
C GLY A 73 4.54 11.68 -10.65
N PRO A 74 3.35 11.39 -10.12
CA PRO A 74 3.19 10.99 -8.71
C PRO A 74 3.99 9.75 -8.32
N VAL A 75 4.03 8.71 -9.15
CA VAL A 75 4.80 7.48 -8.90
C VAL A 75 6.30 7.78 -8.81
N ARG A 76 6.83 8.59 -9.74
CA ARG A 76 8.23 8.98 -9.74
C ARG A 76 8.59 9.90 -8.58
N ALA A 77 7.72 10.86 -8.24
CA ALA A 77 7.92 11.76 -7.10
C ALA A 77 7.85 11.05 -5.75
N ALA A 78 7.11 9.92 -5.69
CA ALA A 78 7.00 9.08 -4.50
C ALA A 78 8.17 8.09 -4.33
N GLY A 79 9.09 8.00 -5.31
CA GLY A 79 10.17 7.02 -5.28
C GLY A 79 9.71 5.56 -5.49
N TYR A 80 8.50 5.36 -6.02
CA TYR A 80 7.94 4.02 -6.20
C TYR A 80 8.74 3.17 -7.17
N VAL A 81 9.00 1.92 -6.78
CA VAL A 81 9.76 0.95 -7.56
C VAL A 81 8.85 0.31 -8.62
N ALA A 82 9.20 0.44 -9.89
CA ALA A 82 8.44 -0.15 -10.98
C ALA A 82 8.75 -1.65 -11.12
N ASN A 83 7.73 -2.48 -11.24
CA ASN A 83 7.86 -3.94 -11.34
C ASN A 83 8.11 -4.38 -12.81
N ASP A 84 9.20 -3.88 -13.43
CA ASP A 84 9.53 -4.20 -14.82
C ASP A 84 10.67 -5.23 -14.96
N ASP A 85 11.61 -5.30 -14.00
CA ASP A 85 12.83 -6.10 -14.12
C ASP A 85 12.99 -7.07 -12.95
N GLY A 86 12.63 -8.32 -13.16
CA GLY A 86 12.47 -9.34 -12.11
C GLY A 86 13.64 -9.48 -11.12
N ALA A 87 14.89 -9.52 -11.57
CA ALA A 87 16.04 -9.74 -10.68
C ALA A 87 16.53 -8.44 -10.04
N GLY A 88 16.68 -7.37 -10.80
CA GLY A 88 17.12 -6.06 -10.30
C GLY A 88 16.14 -5.44 -9.30
N LEU A 89 14.84 -5.63 -9.51
CA LEU A 89 13.81 -5.14 -8.60
C LEU A 89 13.97 -5.67 -7.16
N VAL A 90 14.31 -6.94 -7.01
CA VAL A 90 14.48 -7.55 -5.68
C VAL A 90 15.64 -6.90 -4.93
N GLU A 91 16.77 -6.70 -5.61
CA GLU A 91 17.93 -6.02 -5.05
C GLU A 91 17.65 -4.57 -4.70
N ASP A 92 16.95 -3.83 -5.56
CA ASP A 92 16.57 -2.44 -5.32
C ASP A 92 15.64 -2.32 -4.10
N CYS A 93 14.67 -3.21 -3.98
CA CYS A 93 13.79 -3.28 -2.81
C CYS A 93 14.57 -3.57 -1.52
N ILE A 94 15.50 -4.53 -1.55
CA ILE A 94 16.35 -4.86 -0.40
C ILE A 94 17.20 -3.66 0.00
N ALA A 95 17.83 -3.00 -0.98
CA ALA A 95 18.68 -1.84 -0.75
C ALA A 95 17.88 -0.68 -0.14
N ALA A 96 16.66 -0.41 -0.64
CA ALA A 96 15.79 0.64 -0.12
C ALA A 96 15.43 0.40 1.35
N VAL A 97 15.05 -0.82 1.72
CA VAL A 97 14.73 -1.16 3.12
C VAL A 97 15.95 -1.06 4.02
N LYS A 98 17.12 -1.56 3.58
CA LYS A 98 18.37 -1.45 4.34
C LYS A 98 18.89 -0.03 4.49
N ALA A 99 18.52 0.87 3.58
CA ALA A 99 18.79 2.31 3.68
C ALA A 99 17.83 3.06 4.61
N GLY A 100 16.86 2.36 5.24
CA GLY A 100 15.89 2.93 6.16
C GLY A 100 14.55 3.31 5.53
N GLY A 101 14.35 3.02 4.24
CA GLY A 101 13.04 3.18 3.58
C GLY A 101 12.02 2.16 4.08
N ASN A 102 10.75 2.53 4.15
CA ASN A 102 9.65 1.64 4.50
C ASN A 102 8.98 1.14 3.21
N LEU A 103 9.11 -0.15 2.92
CA LEU A 103 8.61 -0.76 1.70
C LEU A 103 7.27 -1.45 1.93
N VAL A 104 6.24 -0.99 1.23
CA VAL A 104 4.90 -1.62 1.26
C VAL A 104 4.72 -2.51 0.04
N ILE A 105 4.41 -3.77 0.28
CA ILE A 105 4.08 -4.74 -0.77
C ILE A 105 2.70 -5.34 -0.50
N PHE A 106 1.90 -5.39 -1.55
CA PHE A 106 0.68 -6.17 -1.60
C PHE A 106 0.97 -7.48 -2.35
N PRO A 107 1.23 -8.59 -1.63
CA PRO A 107 1.73 -9.81 -2.26
C PRO A 107 0.70 -10.48 -3.18
N GLU A 108 -0.57 -10.08 -3.09
CA GLU A 108 -1.62 -10.50 -4.03
C GLU A 108 -1.40 -9.96 -5.45
N GLY A 109 -0.65 -8.87 -5.59
CA GLY A 109 -0.38 -8.19 -6.85
C GLY A 109 -1.59 -7.52 -7.51
N THR A 110 -2.76 -7.65 -6.91
CA THR A 110 -4.02 -7.01 -7.31
C THR A 110 -4.98 -7.01 -6.13
N ARG A 111 -6.02 -6.18 -6.17
CA ARG A 111 -7.11 -6.25 -5.18
C ARG A 111 -7.81 -7.60 -5.27
N THR A 112 -8.08 -8.23 -4.12
CA THR A 112 -8.80 -9.52 -4.05
C THR A 112 -10.28 -9.27 -3.77
N ARG A 113 -11.15 -9.98 -4.48
CA ARG A 113 -12.59 -9.95 -4.22
C ARG A 113 -12.92 -10.80 -3.00
N PRO A 114 -13.93 -10.42 -2.20
CA PRO A 114 -14.41 -11.26 -1.12
C PRO A 114 -14.80 -12.66 -1.63
N GLY A 115 -14.37 -13.69 -0.92
CA GLY A 115 -14.65 -15.07 -1.29
C GLY A 115 -13.74 -15.69 -2.38
N GLU A 116 -12.92 -14.88 -3.05
CA GLU A 116 -11.89 -15.41 -3.96
C GLU A 116 -10.67 -15.90 -3.16
N PRO A 117 -10.04 -17.01 -3.57
CA PRO A 117 -8.82 -17.49 -2.92
C PRO A 117 -7.68 -16.48 -3.12
N ILE A 118 -6.98 -16.16 -2.05
CA ILE A 118 -5.82 -15.27 -2.08
C ILE A 118 -4.66 -15.98 -2.78
N LYS A 119 -4.13 -15.38 -3.84
CA LYS A 119 -2.95 -15.88 -4.56
C LYS A 119 -1.76 -14.94 -4.24
N LEU A 120 -0.80 -15.44 -3.50
CA LEU A 120 0.39 -14.67 -3.14
C LEU A 120 1.48 -14.83 -4.20
N GLN A 121 2.05 -13.70 -4.61
CA GLN A 121 3.20 -13.65 -5.52
C GLN A 121 4.50 -13.91 -4.74
N ARG A 122 5.45 -14.61 -5.35
CA ARG A 122 6.73 -14.99 -4.71
C ARG A 122 7.68 -13.80 -4.48
N GLY A 123 7.46 -12.65 -5.13
CA GLY A 123 8.34 -11.50 -5.07
C GLY A 123 8.60 -11.00 -3.64
N ALA A 124 7.54 -10.87 -2.84
CA ALA A 124 7.65 -10.45 -1.45
C ALA A 124 8.48 -11.42 -0.59
N ALA A 125 8.27 -12.73 -0.78
CA ALA A 125 9.05 -13.75 -0.08
C ALA A 125 10.54 -13.73 -0.51
N ASN A 126 10.83 -13.53 -1.80
CA ASN A 126 12.21 -13.41 -2.29
C ASN A 126 12.92 -12.20 -1.67
N ILE A 127 12.25 -11.05 -1.54
CA ILE A 127 12.82 -9.85 -0.92
C ILE A 127 13.12 -10.13 0.56
N ALA A 128 12.18 -10.72 1.31
CA ALA A 128 12.37 -11.02 2.72
C ALA A 128 13.54 -11.99 2.95
N VAL A 129 13.54 -13.12 2.24
CA VAL A 129 14.55 -14.18 2.44
C VAL A 129 15.94 -13.73 1.98
N ARG A 130 16.06 -13.18 0.75
CA ARG A 130 17.36 -12.76 0.20
C ARG A 130 17.93 -11.54 0.94
N GLY A 131 17.06 -10.64 1.40
CA GLY A 131 17.47 -9.47 2.17
C GLY A 131 17.74 -9.76 3.65
N ALA A 132 17.37 -10.96 4.16
CA ALA A 132 17.30 -11.27 5.58
C ALA A 132 16.50 -10.19 6.35
N LEU A 133 15.33 -9.82 5.81
CA LEU A 133 14.49 -8.76 6.35
C LEU A 133 13.32 -9.35 7.12
N ASP A 134 13.06 -8.77 8.29
CA ASP A 134 11.86 -9.07 9.07
C ASP A 134 10.62 -8.50 8.37
N ILE A 135 9.56 -9.30 8.36
CA ILE A 135 8.27 -8.90 7.80
C ILE A 135 7.41 -8.25 8.89
N THR A 136 6.83 -7.11 8.57
CA THR A 136 5.75 -6.49 9.34
C THR A 136 4.43 -6.76 8.64
N PRO A 137 3.65 -7.77 9.08
CA PRO A 137 2.36 -8.06 8.48
C PRO A 137 1.33 -7.01 8.88
N VAL A 138 0.52 -6.61 7.91
CA VAL A 138 -0.58 -5.67 8.12
C VAL A 138 -1.86 -6.24 7.51
N ARG A 139 -2.92 -6.30 8.31
CA ARG A 139 -4.24 -6.70 7.84
C ARG A 139 -5.14 -5.50 7.69
N ILE A 140 -5.73 -5.34 6.52
CA ILE A 140 -6.67 -4.27 6.20
C ILE A 140 -8.06 -4.87 6.02
N THR A 141 -9.04 -4.31 6.70
CA THR A 141 -10.46 -4.63 6.52
C THR A 141 -11.24 -3.36 6.18
N CYS A 142 -12.28 -3.48 5.36
CA CYS A 142 -13.14 -2.38 4.96
C CYS A 142 -14.60 -2.83 5.02
N SER A 143 -15.44 -2.11 5.75
CA SER A 143 -16.86 -2.43 5.91
C SER A 143 -17.72 -1.17 5.84
N PRO A 144 -18.74 -1.12 4.97
CA PRO A 144 -18.94 -2.04 3.84
C PRO A 144 -17.77 -1.98 2.87
N LEU A 145 -17.51 -3.07 2.13
CA LEU A 145 -16.44 -3.07 1.13
C LEU A 145 -16.72 -1.97 0.10
N THR A 146 -15.72 -1.13 -0.12
CA THR A 146 -15.81 0.05 -0.97
C THR A 146 -14.58 0.15 -1.84
N LEU A 147 -14.75 0.55 -3.09
CA LEU A 147 -13.65 0.65 -4.06
C LEU A 147 -12.89 -0.68 -4.25
N GLY A 148 -13.63 -1.79 -4.17
CA GLY A 148 -13.13 -3.13 -4.42
C GLY A 148 -12.76 -3.36 -5.88
N LYS A 149 -12.26 -4.57 -6.17
CA LYS A 149 -11.87 -4.95 -7.54
C LYS A 149 -13.08 -5.00 -8.47
N GLY A 150 -13.03 -4.22 -9.56
CA GLY A 150 -14.12 -4.14 -10.56
C GLY A 150 -15.15 -3.08 -10.25
N GLU A 151 -15.10 -2.44 -9.09
CA GLU A 151 -15.96 -1.30 -8.80
C GLU A 151 -15.44 -0.03 -9.47
N LYS A 152 -16.37 0.79 -9.92
CA LYS A 152 -16.04 2.09 -10.50
C LYS A 152 -15.67 3.07 -9.39
N TRP A 153 -14.56 3.77 -9.51
CA TRP A 153 -14.03 4.67 -8.49
C TRP A 153 -14.99 5.80 -8.06
N TYR A 154 -15.93 6.15 -8.93
CA TYR A 154 -16.95 7.19 -8.66
C TYR A 154 -18.24 6.65 -8.03
N ARG A 155 -18.37 5.33 -7.84
CA ARG A 155 -19.49 4.73 -7.09
C ARG A 155 -19.10 4.65 -5.63
N VAL A 156 -19.46 5.71 -4.90
CA VAL A 156 -19.30 5.76 -3.45
C VAL A 156 -20.54 5.10 -2.81
N PRO A 157 -20.37 4.24 -1.81
CA PRO A 157 -21.52 3.67 -1.11
C PRO A 157 -22.34 4.79 -0.43
N PRO A 158 -23.66 4.61 -0.28
CA PRO A 158 -24.52 5.60 0.37
C PRO A 158 -24.31 5.70 1.88
N VAL A 159 -23.40 4.89 2.41
CA VAL A 159 -23.05 4.83 3.83
C VAL A 159 -21.56 5.02 4.02
N ARG A 160 -21.19 5.60 5.16
CA ARG A 160 -19.79 5.74 5.56
C ARG A 160 -19.14 4.36 5.66
N PHE A 161 -18.00 4.17 5.00
CA PHE A 161 -17.21 2.95 5.17
C PHE A 161 -16.21 3.09 6.32
N HIS A 162 -15.89 1.99 6.96
CA HIS A 162 -14.94 1.91 8.07
C HIS A 162 -13.78 1.01 7.70
N MET A 163 -12.55 1.51 7.87
CA MET A 163 -11.32 0.76 7.64
C MET A 163 -10.61 0.47 8.96
N VAL A 164 -10.16 -0.76 9.11
CA VAL A 164 -9.32 -1.18 10.24
C VAL A 164 -7.99 -1.67 9.70
N ILE A 165 -6.91 -1.18 10.30
CA ILE A 165 -5.54 -1.62 10.06
C ILE A 165 -5.04 -2.24 11.35
N ASP A 166 -4.68 -3.55 11.27
CA ASP A 166 -4.11 -4.35 12.36
C ASP A 166 -2.65 -4.70 12.08
#